data_09893a6b1631e7189d1a482878d2ea23
#
_entry.id   09893a6b1631e7189d1a482878d2ea23
#
_cell.length_a   1.000
_cell.length_b   1.000
_cell.length_c   1.000
_cell.angle_alpha   90.00
_cell.angle_beta   90.00
_cell.angle_gamma   90.00
#
_symmetry.space_group_name_H-M   'P 1'
#
loop_
_entity.id
_entity.type
_entity.pdbx_description
1 polymer ?
#
loop_
_entity_poly.entity_id
_entity_poly.type
_entity_poly.pdbx_seq_one_letter_code
_entity_poly.pdbx_strand_id
1 'polypeptide(L)'
;ELAGISAVLFDEVHERSLDSDFGLALALDAQAALRPDLRLVAMSATLDGARFSALMGDAPVIESEGRSHPLTLRHIGRRAEARIEDEMAAAIRRALAEEKGGLLAFLPGVAEIERTAERLDGLARDIDLHRLHGSLDPAAQRAAIAAAPPGKRKLVLATSIAETSLTLDGVRIVVDSGLARRPRYDRAAGMTRLVTERASRAAVTQRAGRAARQSPGVAYRLWEEAATAGLPPFD
;
A
#
# COMPACT_ATOMS: atom_id res chain seq x y z
N GLU A 1 -14.52 20.36 -21.44
CA GLU A 1 -13.80 20.32 -22.74
C GLU A 1 -12.28 20.07 -22.60
N LEU A 2 -11.72 19.97 -21.38
CA LEU A 2 -10.28 19.74 -21.12
C LEU A 2 -9.36 20.71 -21.87
N ALA A 3 -9.75 21.98 -21.99
CA ALA A 3 -8.96 22.99 -22.69
C ALA A 3 -7.57 23.13 -22.04
N GLY A 4 -6.50 23.12 -22.87
CA GLY A 4 -5.12 23.23 -22.39
C GLY A 4 -4.51 21.90 -21.87
N ILE A 5 -5.26 20.79 -21.88
CA ILE A 5 -4.75 19.46 -21.50
C ILE A 5 -4.41 18.68 -22.79
N SER A 6 -3.17 18.23 -22.88
CA SER A 6 -2.68 17.44 -24.03
C SER A 6 -2.70 15.94 -23.77
N ALA A 7 -2.65 15.52 -22.50
CA ALA A 7 -2.70 14.12 -22.13
C ALA A 7 -3.37 13.93 -20.77
N VAL A 8 -4.01 12.76 -20.58
CA VAL A 8 -4.53 12.29 -19.28
C VAL A 8 -3.86 10.96 -18.97
N LEU A 9 -3.30 10.86 -17.77
CA LEU A 9 -2.61 9.67 -17.28
C LEU A 9 -3.46 9.03 -16.17
N PHE A 10 -3.77 7.76 -16.34
CA PHE A 10 -4.44 6.93 -15.35
C PHE A 10 -3.41 6.01 -14.72
N ASP A 11 -3.06 6.29 -13.47
CA ASP A 11 -2.10 5.49 -12.73
C ASP A 11 -2.80 4.37 -11.94
N GLU A 12 -2.07 3.27 -11.69
CA GLU A 12 -2.53 2.12 -10.90
C GLU A 12 -3.87 1.53 -11.38
N VAL A 13 -4.12 1.51 -12.71
CA VAL A 13 -5.40 1.03 -13.26
C VAL A 13 -5.73 -0.43 -12.89
N HIS A 14 -4.73 -1.20 -12.44
CA HIS A 14 -4.94 -2.57 -11.94
C HIS A 14 -5.65 -2.64 -10.58
N GLU A 15 -5.72 -1.55 -9.83
CA GLU A 15 -6.47 -1.49 -8.56
C GLU A 15 -7.99 -1.51 -8.78
N ARG A 16 -8.45 -1.25 -10.00
CA ARG A 16 -9.85 -1.34 -10.42
C ARG A 16 -10.79 -0.52 -9.53
N SER A 17 -10.38 0.69 -9.17
CA SER A 17 -11.27 1.60 -8.46
C SER A 17 -12.39 2.09 -9.39
N LEU A 18 -13.61 2.24 -8.85
CA LEU A 18 -14.76 2.73 -9.61
C LEU A 18 -14.47 4.11 -10.22
N ASP A 19 -13.83 5.00 -9.46
CA ASP A 19 -13.52 6.36 -9.89
C ASP A 19 -12.53 6.37 -11.05
N SER A 20 -11.50 5.51 -11.00
CA SER A 20 -10.50 5.38 -12.07
C SER A 20 -11.10 4.77 -13.33
N ASP A 21 -11.85 3.66 -13.18
CA ASP A 21 -12.51 3.00 -14.32
C ASP A 21 -13.52 3.91 -14.99
N PHE A 22 -14.32 4.63 -14.22
CA PHE A 22 -15.30 5.60 -14.73
C PHE A 22 -14.61 6.82 -15.39
N GLY A 23 -13.56 7.33 -14.77
CA GLY A 23 -12.76 8.42 -15.33
C GLY A 23 -12.12 8.05 -16.67
N LEU A 24 -11.61 6.83 -16.81
CA LEU A 24 -11.06 6.32 -18.07
C LEU A 24 -12.15 6.20 -19.15
N ALA A 25 -13.33 5.69 -18.80
CA ALA A 25 -14.46 5.58 -19.73
C ALA A 25 -14.90 6.96 -20.25
N LEU A 26 -15.03 7.95 -19.36
CA LEU A 26 -15.34 9.34 -19.76
C LEU A 26 -14.25 9.98 -20.62
N ALA A 27 -12.97 9.68 -20.34
CA ALA A 27 -11.85 10.21 -21.12
C ALA A 27 -11.81 9.61 -22.52
N LEU A 28 -12.12 8.32 -22.67
CA LEU A 28 -12.25 7.65 -23.97
C LEU A 28 -13.40 8.22 -24.79
N ASP A 29 -14.56 8.47 -24.16
CA ASP A 29 -15.72 9.08 -24.80
C ASP A 29 -15.38 10.52 -25.26
N ALA A 30 -14.77 11.31 -24.40
CA ALA A 30 -14.32 12.66 -24.72
C ALA A 30 -13.28 12.68 -25.84
N GLN A 31 -12.34 11.74 -25.87
CA GLN A 31 -11.36 11.60 -26.93
C GLN A 31 -12.06 11.31 -28.27
N ALA A 32 -12.97 10.35 -28.28
CA ALA A 32 -13.68 9.94 -29.49
C ALA A 32 -14.58 11.04 -30.06
N ALA A 33 -15.31 11.76 -29.21
CA ALA A 33 -16.36 12.69 -29.64
C ALA A 33 -15.88 14.15 -29.75
N LEU A 34 -14.95 14.59 -28.90
CA LEU A 34 -14.65 16.01 -28.72
C LEU A 34 -13.17 16.36 -28.90
N ARG A 35 -12.27 15.44 -28.57
CA ARG A 35 -10.84 15.71 -28.47
C ARG A 35 -9.98 14.58 -29.07
N PRO A 36 -10.03 14.37 -30.40
CA PRO A 36 -9.25 13.31 -31.05
C PRO A 36 -7.72 13.51 -30.92
N ASP A 37 -7.28 14.71 -30.53
CA ASP A 37 -5.90 15.06 -30.22
C ASP A 37 -5.45 14.66 -28.80
N LEU A 38 -6.39 14.34 -27.90
CA LEU A 38 -6.10 14.01 -26.52
C LEU A 38 -5.38 12.66 -26.42
N ARG A 39 -4.25 12.63 -25.74
CA ARG A 39 -3.53 11.38 -25.47
C ARG A 39 -3.97 10.78 -24.14
N LEU A 40 -4.27 9.48 -24.15
CA LEU A 40 -4.61 8.74 -22.94
C LEU A 40 -3.51 7.71 -22.67
N VAL A 41 -3.06 7.64 -21.42
CA VAL A 41 -2.04 6.69 -20.98
C VAL A 41 -2.58 5.97 -19.75
N ALA A 42 -2.65 4.65 -19.79
CA ALA A 42 -2.97 3.80 -18.64
C ALA A 42 -1.68 3.15 -18.15
N MET A 43 -1.42 3.27 -16.84
CA MET A 43 -0.23 2.70 -16.18
C MET A 43 -0.66 1.63 -15.19
N SER A 44 0.00 0.48 -15.25
CA SER A 44 -0.32 -0.69 -14.43
C SER A 44 0.95 -1.40 -13.97
N ALA A 45 0.96 -1.87 -12.74
CA ALA A 45 2.04 -2.72 -12.23
C ALA A 45 1.84 -4.22 -12.55
N THR A 46 0.73 -4.60 -13.18
CA THR A 46 0.43 -5.98 -13.55
C THR A 46 0.35 -6.18 -15.06
N LEU A 47 0.51 -7.43 -15.52
CA LEU A 47 0.57 -7.83 -16.93
C LEU A 47 -0.77 -7.78 -17.69
N ASP A 48 -1.78 -7.07 -17.18
CA ASP A 48 -3.11 -6.97 -17.83
C ASP A 48 -3.13 -5.98 -19.03
N GLY A 49 -1.94 -5.68 -19.59
CA GLY A 49 -1.77 -4.73 -20.68
C GLY A 49 -2.61 -5.01 -21.92
N ALA A 50 -2.79 -6.28 -22.28
CA ALA A 50 -3.58 -6.67 -23.46
C ALA A 50 -5.05 -6.24 -23.36
N ARG A 51 -5.66 -6.35 -22.18
CA ARG A 51 -7.05 -5.95 -21.94
C ARG A 51 -7.24 -4.45 -22.02
N PHE A 52 -6.33 -3.68 -21.42
CA PHE A 52 -6.35 -2.21 -21.53
C PHE A 52 -6.03 -1.73 -22.93
N SER A 53 -5.07 -2.38 -23.63
CA SER A 53 -4.78 -2.11 -25.03
C SER A 53 -6.03 -2.22 -25.89
N ALA A 54 -6.75 -3.33 -25.82
CA ALA A 54 -7.99 -3.55 -26.57
C ALA A 54 -9.08 -2.51 -26.20
N LEU A 55 -9.23 -2.16 -24.93
CA LEU A 55 -10.19 -1.15 -24.48
C LEU A 55 -9.86 0.25 -25.02
N MET A 56 -8.58 0.54 -25.21
CA MET A 56 -8.07 1.84 -25.67
C MET A 56 -7.82 1.87 -27.18
N GLY A 57 -8.50 1.03 -27.97
CA GLY A 57 -8.40 1.00 -29.42
C GLY A 57 -7.08 0.42 -29.93
N ASP A 58 -6.66 -0.69 -29.37
CA ASP A 58 -5.40 -1.39 -29.66
C ASP A 58 -4.16 -0.51 -29.42
N ALA A 59 -4.21 0.29 -28.37
CA ALA A 59 -3.10 1.15 -27.96
C ALA A 59 -1.81 0.33 -27.74
N PRO A 60 -0.63 0.85 -28.13
CA PRO A 60 0.62 0.14 -27.93
C PRO A 60 0.91 -0.08 -26.44
N VAL A 61 1.34 -1.30 -26.09
CA VAL A 61 1.77 -1.66 -24.73
C VAL A 61 3.29 -1.48 -24.64
N ILE A 62 3.71 -0.66 -23.68
CA ILE A 62 5.13 -0.45 -23.37
C ILE A 62 5.39 -1.14 -22.04
N GLU A 63 6.18 -2.21 -22.06
CA GLU A 63 6.56 -2.94 -20.87
C GLU A 63 7.97 -2.53 -20.41
N SER A 64 8.12 -2.29 -19.12
CA SER A 64 9.41 -2.08 -18.49
C SER A 64 9.67 -3.22 -17.50
N GLU A 65 10.66 -4.03 -17.77
CA GLU A 65 11.15 -5.02 -16.81
C GLU A 65 11.83 -4.31 -15.65
N GLY A 66 11.06 -4.04 -14.59
CA GLY A 66 11.60 -3.56 -13.32
C GLY A 66 12.51 -4.62 -12.69
N ARG A 67 13.62 -4.23 -12.07
CA ARG A 67 14.42 -5.15 -11.27
C ARG A 67 13.68 -5.41 -9.95
N SER A 68 13.12 -6.61 -9.80
CA SER A 68 12.63 -7.08 -8.50
C SER A 68 13.81 -7.63 -7.70
N HIS A 69 13.94 -7.19 -6.45
CA HIS A 69 14.90 -7.80 -5.53
C HIS A 69 14.28 -9.01 -4.82
N PRO A 70 15.08 -9.96 -4.34
CA PRO A 70 14.58 -11.08 -3.57
C PRO A 70 13.76 -10.64 -2.36
N LEU A 71 12.58 -11.23 -2.19
CA LEU A 71 11.68 -10.98 -1.08
C LEU A 71 11.48 -12.28 -0.29
N THR A 72 11.83 -12.26 0.98
CA THR A 72 11.56 -13.36 1.91
C THR A 72 10.24 -13.11 2.64
N LEU A 73 9.31 -14.05 2.57
CA LEU A 73 8.05 -14.00 3.32
C LEU A 73 8.18 -14.87 4.58
N ARG A 74 7.86 -14.29 5.75
CA ARG A 74 7.82 -14.99 7.03
C ARG A 74 6.41 -14.89 7.62
N HIS A 75 5.71 -16.01 7.65
CA HIS A 75 4.41 -16.11 8.32
C HIS A 75 4.65 -16.45 9.80
N ILE A 76 4.34 -15.54 10.69
CA ILE A 76 4.61 -15.69 12.13
C ILE A 76 3.35 -15.98 12.94
N GLY A 77 2.19 -15.94 12.30
CA GLY A 77 0.92 -16.10 12.99
C GLY A 77 0.65 -14.96 13.98
N ARG A 78 -0.48 -15.05 14.65
CA ARG A 78 -0.83 -14.22 15.82
C ARG A 78 -1.81 -14.98 16.73
N ARG A 79 -1.83 -14.64 17.99
CA ARG A 79 -2.84 -15.14 18.92
C ARG A 79 -4.17 -14.46 18.62
N ALA A 80 -5.24 -15.25 18.45
CA ALA A 80 -6.56 -14.74 18.05
C ALA A 80 -7.15 -13.75 19.09
N GLU A 81 -6.87 -13.97 20.36
CA GLU A 81 -7.42 -13.23 21.50
C GLU A 81 -6.56 -12.01 21.89
N ALA A 82 -5.34 -11.90 21.35
CA ALA A 82 -4.47 -10.77 21.65
C ALA A 82 -4.89 -9.55 20.82
N ARG A 83 -4.69 -8.38 21.39
CA ARG A 83 -4.88 -7.13 20.68
C ARG A 83 -3.87 -7.02 19.54
N ILE A 84 -4.32 -6.54 18.41
CA ILE A 84 -3.45 -6.42 17.22
C ILE A 84 -2.23 -5.52 17.49
N GLU A 85 -2.36 -4.52 18.32
CA GLU A 85 -1.30 -3.59 18.66
C GLU A 85 -0.18 -4.26 19.48
N ASP A 86 -0.54 -5.23 20.35
CA ASP A 86 0.44 -5.99 21.13
C ASP A 86 1.23 -6.94 20.23
N GLU A 87 0.54 -7.65 19.34
CA GLU A 87 1.16 -8.55 18.37
C GLU A 87 2.05 -7.78 17.36
N MET A 88 1.57 -6.62 16.86
CA MET A 88 2.35 -5.76 15.98
C MET A 88 3.61 -5.23 16.66
N ALA A 89 3.50 -4.74 17.90
CA ALA A 89 4.67 -4.25 18.65
C ALA A 89 5.70 -5.37 18.89
N ALA A 90 5.27 -6.57 19.23
CA ALA A 90 6.14 -7.72 19.40
C ALA A 90 6.84 -8.11 18.08
N ALA A 91 6.09 -8.16 16.97
CA ALA A 91 6.61 -8.48 15.65
C ALA A 91 7.60 -7.42 15.15
N ILE A 92 7.32 -6.12 15.38
CA ILE A 92 8.21 -5.02 15.03
C ILE A 92 9.52 -5.11 15.80
N ARG A 93 9.48 -5.34 17.12
CA ARG A 93 10.70 -5.51 17.94
C ARG A 93 11.53 -6.69 17.45
N ARG A 94 10.89 -7.82 17.17
CA ARG A 94 11.54 -9.00 16.60
C ARG A 94 12.21 -8.68 15.26
N ALA A 95 11.48 -8.08 14.34
CA ALA A 95 11.98 -7.74 13.01
C ALA A 95 13.15 -6.75 13.05
N LEU A 96 13.11 -5.75 13.95
CA LEU A 96 14.20 -4.80 14.17
C LEU A 96 15.45 -5.47 14.75
N ALA A 97 15.30 -6.53 15.55
CA ALA A 97 16.42 -7.29 16.12
C ALA A 97 17.05 -8.27 15.11
N GLU A 98 16.21 -8.90 14.27
CA GLU A 98 16.67 -9.91 13.30
C GLU A 98 17.23 -9.30 12.01
N GLU A 99 16.74 -8.12 11.58
CA GLU A 99 16.97 -7.55 10.27
C GLU A 99 17.56 -6.13 10.34
N LYS A 100 18.23 -5.73 9.26
CA LYS A 100 18.79 -4.39 9.09
C LYS A 100 18.00 -3.58 8.06
N GLY A 101 18.03 -2.24 8.20
CA GLY A 101 17.33 -1.31 7.30
C GLY A 101 16.06 -0.73 7.90
N GLY A 102 15.37 0.10 7.13
CA GLY A 102 14.10 0.71 7.53
C GLY A 102 12.96 -0.30 7.58
N LEU A 103 11.99 -0.06 8.45
CA LEU A 103 10.82 -0.90 8.65
C LEU A 103 9.53 -0.14 8.39
N LEU A 104 8.64 -0.74 7.59
CA LEU A 104 7.28 -0.27 7.34
C LEU A 104 6.29 -1.26 7.93
N ALA A 105 5.43 -0.81 8.84
CA ALA A 105 4.42 -1.62 9.50
C ALA A 105 3.01 -1.20 9.06
N PHE A 106 2.22 -2.15 8.55
CA PHE A 106 0.85 -1.92 8.10
C PHE A 106 -0.17 -2.25 9.16
N LEU A 107 -0.96 -1.24 9.54
CA LEU A 107 -2.02 -1.28 10.55
C LEU A 107 -3.36 -0.83 9.95
N PRO A 108 -4.51 -1.31 10.46
CA PRO A 108 -5.80 -1.02 9.85
C PRO A 108 -6.25 0.44 10.00
N GLY A 109 -5.80 1.15 11.03
CA GLY A 109 -6.28 2.50 11.28
C GLY A 109 -5.40 3.32 12.24
N VAL A 110 -5.76 4.60 12.39
CA VAL A 110 -5.01 5.57 13.21
C VAL A 110 -4.94 5.16 14.67
N ALA A 111 -6.05 4.67 15.23
CA ALA A 111 -6.10 4.25 16.62
C ALA A 111 -5.14 3.09 16.92
N GLU A 112 -5.02 2.13 15.98
CA GLU A 112 -4.09 1.02 16.10
C GLU A 112 -2.63 1.49 15.91
N ILE A 113 -2.38 2.49 15.05
CA ILE A 113 -1.07 3.13 14.89
C ILE A 113 -0.64 3.77 16.21
N GLU A 114 -1.49 4.61 16.83
CA GLU A 114 -1.17 5.29 18.09
C GLU A 114 -0.90 4.29 19.22
N ARG A 115 -1.79 3.33 19.40
CA ARG A 115 -1.63 2.31 20.46
C ARG A 115 -0.41 1.41 20.23
N THR A 116 -0.03 1.15 18.97
CA THR A 116 1.21 0.41 18.66
C THR A 116 2.43 1.29 18.96
N ALA A 117 2.40 2.58 18.61
CA ALA A 117 3.48 3.51 18.90
C ALA A 117 3.73 3.61 20.42
N GLU A 118 2.67 3.70 21.24
CA GLU A 118 2.77 3.69 22.71
C GLU A 118 3.46 2.43 23.24
N ARG A 119 3.15 1.25 22.65
CA ARG A 119 3.76 -0.03 23.02
C ARG A 119 5.21 -0.16 22.57
N LEU A 120 5.62 0.62 21.59
CA LEU A 120 6.99 0.70 21.10
C LEU A 120 7.85 1.73 21.86
N ASP A 121 7.31 2.32 22.90
CA ASP A 121 8.08 3.18 23.79
C ASP A 121 9.32 2.45 24.33
N GLY A 122 10.41 3.16 24.49
CA GLY A 122 11.70 2.59 24.90
C GLY A 122 12.48 1.85 23.79
N LEU A 123 12.14 2.03 22.52
CA LEU A 123 13.01 1.59 21.42
C LEU A 123 14.38 2.25 21.49
N ALA A 124 15.37 1.60 20.87
CA ALA A 124 16.73 2.12 20.80
C ALA A 124 16.77 3.53 20.19
N ARG A 125 17.70 4.38 20.65
CA ARG A 125 17.80 5.78 20.25
C ARG A 125 18.09 6.01 18.76
N ASP A 126 18.55 4.97 18.07
CA ASP A 126 18.79 4.97 16.63
C ASP A 126 17.52 4.71 15.81
N ILE A 127 16.40 4.36 16.44
CA ILE A 127 15.12 4.18 15.75
C ILE A 127 14.36 5.50 15.70
N ASP A 128 14.04 5.92 14.47
CA ASP A 128 13.26 7.12 14.16
C ASP A 128 11.83 6.71 13.77
N LEU A 129 10.90 6.79 14.73
CA LEU A 129 9.53 6.34 14.58
C LEU A 129 8.64 7.43 13.99
N HIS A 130 7.97 7.12 12.90
CA HIS A 130 6.99 7.97 12.23
C HIS A 130 5.63 7.28 12.11
N ARG A 131 4.58 8.08 12.08
CA ARG A 131 3.22 7.67 11.74
C ARG A 131 2.92 8.12 10.33
N LEU A 132 2.11 7.34 9.58
CA LEU A 132 1.74 7.69 8.21
C LEU A 132 0.30 7.28 7.92
N HIS A 133 -0.58 8.25 7.87
CA HIS A 133 -2.00 8.07 7.56
C HIS A 133 -2.58 9.32 6.88
N GLY A 134 -3.74 9.19 6.22
CA GLY A 134 -4.31 10.23 5.39
C GLY A 134 -4.76 11.50 6.13
N SER A 135 -4.96 11.44 7.45
CA SER A 135 -5.35 12.62 8.25
C SER A 135 -4.17 13.39 8.87
N LEU A 136 -2.93 13.01 8.56
CA LEU A 136 -1.75 13.79 8.95
C LEU A 136 -1.66 15.08 8.14
N ASP A 137 -1.08 16.11 8.76
CA ASP A 137 -0.70 17.30 8.02
C ASP A 137 0.41 17.01 7.00
N PRO A 138 0.51 17.82 5.93
CA PRO A 138 1.47 17.57 4.86
C PRO A 138 2.95 17.59 5.30
N ALA A 139 3.30 18.31 6.36
CA ALA A 139 4.67 18.35 6.86
C ALA A 139 5.04 17.03 7.55
N ALA A 140 4.14 16.50 8.39
CA ALA A 140 4.31 15.20 9.05
C ALA A 140 4.36 14.06 8.02
N GLN A 141 3.52 14.11 6.98
CA GLN A 141 3.57 13.12 5.88
C GLN A 141 4.93 13.16 5.17
N ARG A 142 5.43 14.35 4.81
CA ARG A 142 6.75 14.49 4.19
C ARG A 142 7.87 13.97 5.08
N ALA A 143 7.82 14.25 6.39
CA ALA A 143 8.80 13.73 7.34
C ALA A 143 8.79 12.19 7.43
N ALA A 144 7.60 11.58 7.38
CA ALA A 144 7.47 10.12 7.36
C ALA A 144 8.04 9.49 6.07
N ILE A 145 7.92 10.18 4.92
CA ILE A 145 8.39 9.71 3.62
C ILE A 145 9.89 9.95 3.42
N ALA A 146 10.43 11.06 3.92
CA ALA A 146 11.83 11.44 3.74
C ALA A 146 12.80 10.36 4.22
N ALA A 147 14.01 10.31 3.66
CA ALA A 147 15.06 9.39 4.11
C ALA A 147 15.38 9.58 5.60
N ALA A 148 15.80 8.50 6.26
CA ALA A 148 16.23 8.57 7.66
C ALA A 148 17.48 9.45 7.79
N PRO A 149 17.62 10.21 8.89
CA PRO A 149 18.89 10.89 9.19
C PRO A 149 20.05 9.91 9.27
N PRO A 150 21.30 10.36 8.98
CA PRO A 150 22.48 9.52 9.10
C PRO A 150 22.57 8.84 10.47
N GLY A 151 22.89 7.55 10.49
CA GLY A 151 23.00 6.75 11.70
C GLY A 151 21.68 6.32 12.33
N LYS A 152 20.54 6.67 11.72
CA LYS A 152 19.21 6.25 12.19
C LYS A 152 18.55 5.25 11.27
N ARG A 153 17.70 4.42 11.85
CA ARG A 153 16.81 3.49 11.14
C ARG A 153 15.38 4.01 11.22
N LYS A 154 14.74 4.15 10.09
CA LYS A 154 13.34 4.60 10.04
C LYS A 154 12.40 3.45 10.38
N LEU A 155 11.43 3.73 11.24
CA LEU A 155 10.27 2.89 11.52
C LEU A 155 9.01 3.68 11.18
N VAL A 156 8.25 3.24 10.18
CA VAL A 156 7.01 3.88 9.78
C VAL A 156 5.84 2.97 10.12
N LEU A 157 4.90 3.46 10.95
CA LEU A 157 3.61 2.82 11.19
C LEU A 157 2.59 3.44 10.26
N ALA A 158 2.01 2.66 9.34
CA ALA A 158 1.18 3.19 8.28
C ALA A 158 -0.16 2.47 8.14
N THR A 159 -1.15 3.18 7.61
CA THR A 159 -2.36 2.57 7.02
C THR A 159 -2.10 2.17 5.56
N SER A 160 -3.14 1.77 4.86
CA SER A 160 -3.09 1.45 3.41
C SER A 160 -2.53 2.58 2.53
N ILE A 161 -2.44 3.82 3.01
CA ILE A 161 -1.84 4.94 2.26
C ILE A 161 -0.41 4.65 1.79
N ALA A 162 0.31 3.77 2.47
CA ALA A 162 1.67 3.37 2.09
C ALA A 162 1.71 2.14 1.16
N GLU A 163 0.57 1.62 0.71
CA GLU A 163 0.51 0.49 -0.23
C GLU A 163 0.94 0.91 -1.63
N THR A 164 0.48 2.08 -2.07
CA THR A 164 0.69 2.61 -3.42
C THR A 164 1.34 4.00 -3.39
N SER A 165 1.73 4.52 -4.53
CA SER A 165 2.09 5.92 -4.80
C SER A 165 3.17 6.60 -3.93
N LEU A 166 3.60 6.02 -2.81
CA LEU A 166 4.62 6.58 -1.94
C LEU A 166 5.91 5.76 -2.00
N THR A 167 7.03 6.40 -2.30
CA THR A 167 8.34 5.77 -2.20
C THR A 167 8.93 6.09 -0.83
N LEU A 168 9.15 5.06 -0.02
CA LEU A 168 9.81 5.15 1.29
C LEU A 168 11.23 4.63 1.13
N ASP A 169 12.20 5.52 1.16
CA ASP A 169 13.60 5.15 0.96
C ASP A 169 14.15 4.33 2.13
N GLY A 170 14.97 3.32 1.77
CA GLY A 170 15.68 2.49 2.75
C GLY A 170 14.81 1.46 3.47
N VAL A 171 13.53 1.29 3.09
CA VAL A 171 12.67 0.23 3.64
C VAL A 171 13.12 -1.13 3.10
N ARG A 172 13.48 -2.03 4.02
CA ARG A 172 13.86 -3.42 3.74
C ARG A 172 13.04 -4.44 4.53
N ILE A 173 12.26 -3.96 5.48
CA ILE A 173 11.46 -4.79 6.37
C ILE A 173 10.01 -4.32 6.28
N VAL A 174 9.10 -5.26 6.09
CA VAL A 174 7.66 -5.03 6.21
C VAL A 174 7.11 -5.88 7.35
N VAL A 175 6.24 -5.31 8.17
CA VAL A 175 5.42 -6.04 9.15
C VAL A 175 3.97 -5.76 8.84
N ASP A 176 3.21 -6.81 8.48
CA ASP A 176 1.84 -6.67 8.00
C ASP A 176 0.86 -7.35 8.97
N SER A 177 -0.09 -6.57 9.49
CA SER A 177 -1.18 -7.07 10.33
C SER A 177 -2.15 -7.98 9.58
N GLY A 178 -2.18 -7.92 8.24
CA GLY A 178 -3.17 -8.60 7.41
C GLY A 178 -4.56 -7.97 7.47
N LEU A 179 -4.68 -6.77 8.04
CA LEU A 179 -5.95 -6.06 8.23
C LEU A 179 -5.98 -4.75 7.41
N ALA A 180 -7.19 -4.36 7.02
CA ALA A 180 -7.48 -3.07 6.39
C ALA A 180 -8.77 -2.50 6.96
N ARG A 181 -8.92 -1.17 6.92
CA ARG A 181 -10.15 -0.49 7.29
C ARG A 181 -10.80 0.08 6.05
N ARG A 182 -12.05 -0.32 5.79
CA ARG A 182 -12.76 0.02 4.57
C ARG A 182 -14.15 0.56 4.84
N PRO A 183 -14.64 1.46 3.97
CA PRO A 183 -16.01 1.91 4.02
C PRO A 183 -16.94 0.75 3.61
N ARG A 184 -17.94 0.47 4.44
CA ARG A 184 -19.03 -0.47 4.15
C ARG A 184 -20.36 0.22 4.40
N TYR A 185 -21.24 0.16 3.41
CA TYR A 185 -22.57 0.71 3.55
C TYR A 185 -23.44 -0.22 4.42
N ASP A 186 -23.87 0.31 5.55
CA ASP A 186 -24.80 -0.37 6.44
C ASP A 186 -26.24 -0.04 6.02
N ARG A 187 -26.89 -1.01 5.40
CA ARG A 187 -28.26 -0.84 4.90
C ARG A 187 -29.26 -0.59 6.02
N ALA A 188 -29.05 -1.15 7.20
CA ALA A 188 -29.96 -0.96 8.34
C ALA A 188 -29.85 0.44 8.94
N ALA A 189 -28.63 0.99 8.98
CA ALA A 189 -28.38 2.33 9.51
C ALA A 189 -28.49 3.43 8.43
N GLY A 190 -28.58 3.08 7.14
CA GLY A 190 -28.61 4.02 6.02
C GLY A 190 -27.32 4.85 5.87
N MET A 191 -26.20 4.39 6.42
CA MET A 191 -24.95 5.14 6.42
C MET A 191 -23.74 4.26 6.13
N THR A 192 -22.67 4.88 5.61
CA THR A 192 -21.38 4.23 5.45
C THR A 192 -20.58 4.32 6.75
N ARG A 193 -20.04 3.19 7.20
CA ARG A 193 -19.10 3.14 8.32
C ARG A 193 -17.81 2.41 7.93
N LEU A 194 -16.73 2.77 8.61
CA LEU A 194 -15.44 2.11 8.44
C LEU A 194 -15.42 0.81 9.24
N VAL A 195 -15.17 -0.31 8.55
CA VAL A 195 -15.08 -1.64 9.15
C VAL A 195 -13.66 -2.16 8.99
N THR A 196 -13.11 -2.74 10.07
CA THR A 196 -11.82 -3.46 10.00
C THR A 196 -12.09 -4.88 9.51
N GLU A 197 -11.45 -5.27 8.43
CA GLU A 197 -11.56 -6.58 7.81
C GLU A 197 -10.20 -7.10 7.35
N ARG A 198 -10.14 -8.33 6.85
CA ARG A 198 -8.91 -8.87 6.27
C ARG A 198 -8.57 -8.13 4.98
N ALA A 199 -7.30 -7.75 4.83
CA ALA A 199 -6.80 -7.17 3.59
C ALA A 199 -6.87 -8.18 2.44
N SER A 200 -7.02 -7.71 1.20
CA SER A 200 -7.02 -8.56 0.03
C SER A 200 -5.65 -9.17 -0.26
N ARG A 201 -5.62 -10.22 -1.09
CA ARG A 201 -4.39 -10.83 -1.55
C ARG A 201 -3.53 -9.84 -2.33
N ALA A 202 -4.15 -9.03 -3.18
CA ALA A 202 -3.46 -7.96 -3.89
C ALA A 202 -2.79 -6.97 -2.94
N ALA A 203 -3.52 -6.45 -1.94
CA ALA A 203 -3.01 -5.52 -0.95
C ALA A 203 -1.82 -6.10 -0.16
N VAL A 204 -1.92 -7.32 0.39
CA VAL A 204 -0.81 -7.90 1.17
C VAL A 204 0.40 -8.24 0.30
N THR A 205 0.21 -8.46 -1.00
CA THR A 205 1.31 -8.65 -1.96
C THR A 205 2.02 -7.33 -2.24
N GLN A 206 1.28 -6.25 -2.49
CA GLN A 206 1.84 -4.92 -2.67
C GLN A 206 2.59 -4.45 -1.43
N ARG A 207 2.01 -4.62 -0.22
CA ARG A 207 2.66 -4.31 1.06
C ARG A 207 3.99 -5.02 1.20
N ALA A 208 4.03 -6.33 0.99
CA ALA A 208 5.26 -7.11 1.06
C ALA A 208 6.31 -6.64 0.05
N GLY A 209 5.89 -6.30 -1.18
CA GLY A 209 6.77 -5.77 -2.23
C GLY A 209 7.50 -4.48 -1.84
N ARG A 210 6.97 -3.72 -0.87
CA ARG A 210 7.65 -2.52 -0.34
C ARG A 210 9.02 -2.83 0.27
N ALA A 211 9.20 -4.02 0.86
CA ALA A 211 10.48 -4.43 1.43
C ALA A 211 11.57 -4.69 0.37
N ALA A 212 11.18 -5.10 -0.83
CA ALA A 212 12.11 -5.52 -1.88
C ALA A 212 12.21 -4.54 -3.06
N ARG A 213 11.86 -3.27 -2.86
CA ARG A 213 11.81 -2.29 -3.94
C ARG A 213 13.20 -1.79 -4.37
N GLN A 214 14.11 -1.61 -3.42
CA GLN A 214 15.45 -1.04 -3.67
C GLN A 214 16.59 -2.03 -3.39
N SER A 215 16.32 -3.10 -2.63
CA SER A 215 17.29 -4.11 -2.23
C SER A 215 16.56 -5.36 -1.75
N PRO A 216 17.23 -6.51 -1.53
CA PRO A 216 16.60 -7.67 -0.91
C PRO A 216 15.94 -7.32 0.42
N GLY A 217 14.74 -7.85 0.63
CA GLY A 217 13.91 -7.50 1.78
C GLY A 217 13.16 -8.67 2.40
N VAL A 218 12.54 -8.42 3.56
CA VAL A 218 11.79 -9.41 4.34
C VAL A 218 10.43 -8.85 4.73
N ALA A 219 9.38 -9.65 4.59
CA ALA A 219 8.05 -9.31 5.04
C ALA A 219 7.55 -10.31 6.09
N TYR A 220 7.24 -9.80 7.28
CA TYR A 220 6.63 -10.54 8.39
C TYR A 220 5.11 -10.39 8.30
N ARG A 221 4.41 -11.51 8.21
CA ARG A 221 2.96 -11.59 8.12
C ARG A 221 2.38 -12.16 9.40
N LEU A 222 1.48 -11.42 10.06
CA LEU A 222 0.86 -11.83 11.32
C LEU A 222 -0.28 -12.83 11.12
N TRP A 223 -0.14 -13.74 10.18
CA TRP A 223 -1.07 -14.84 9.94
C TRP A 223 -0.33 -16.06 9.40
N GLU A 224 -0.98 -17.22 9.52
CA GLU A 224 -0.45 -18.48 9.00
C GLU A 224 -0.47 -18.51 7.46
N GLU A 225 0.50 -19.14 6.85
CA GLU A 225 0.64 -19.19 5.39
C GLU A 225 -0.63 -19.75 4.71
N ALA A 226 -1.21 -20.82 5.25
CA ALA A 226 -2.45 -21.42 4.75
C ALA A 226 -3.63 -20.42 4.70
N ALA A 227 -3.66 -19.45 5.60
CA ALA A 227 -4.70 -18.42 5.64
C ALA A 227 -4.63 -17.43 4.48
N THR A 228 -3.50 -17.35 3.76
CA THR A 228 -3.34 -16.50 2.58
C THR A 228 -4.25 -16.93 1.43
N ALA A 229 -4.50 -18.23 1.26
CA ALA A 229 -5.39 -18.72 0.23
C ALA A 229 -6.85 -18.26 0.40
N GLY A 230 -7.28 -18.04 1.64
CA GLY A 230 -8.64 -17.58 1.98
C GLY A 230 -8.81 -16.05 1.97
N LEU A 231 -7.81 -15.27 1.56
CA LEU A 231 -7.96 -13.83 1.39
C LEU A 231 -8.75 -13.51 0.11
N PRO A 232 -9.64 -12.49 0.14
CA PRO A 232 -10.29 -12.02 -1.07
C PRO A 232 -9.22 -11.60 -2.10
N PRO A 233 -9.45 -11.86 -3.41
CA PRO A 233 -8.43 -11.58 -4.43
C PRO A 233 -8.13 -10.08 -4.53
N PHE A 234 -9.16 -9.24 -4.49
CA PHE A 234 -9.10 -7.77 -4.59
C PHE A 234 -9.93 -7.12 -3.49
N ASP A 235 -9.77 -5.84 -3.37
CA ASP A 235 -10.44 -4.96 -2.41
C ASP A 235 -11.88 -4.63 -2.77
#